data_7996ef5de7c3497f7c96126ba138290c
#
_entry.id   7996ef5de7c3497f7c96126ba138290c
#
_cell.length_a   1.000
_cell.length_b   1.000
_cell.length_c   1.000
_cell.angle_alpha   90.00
_cell.angle_beta   90.00
_cell.angle_gamma   90.00
#
_symmetry.space_group_name_H-M   'P 1'
#
loop_
_entity.id
_entity.type
_entity.pdbx_description
1 polymer ?
#
loop_
_entity_poly.entity_id
_entity_poly.type
_entity_poly.pdbx_seq_one_letter_code
_entity_poly.pdbx_strand_id
1 'polypeptide(L)'
;MFPILDHQGNTIAFSGRALGGEGPKYLNSPETQIFNKSKILYNFHLARGVIRKQQQAVLFEGFADVISANRAGVENGVATMGTSLTEEHISLLKRNVQAVTICYDSDKAGIEAAFRASKMLTKARFAVRVAIMPDGMDPDDFIKVHGEEKFRNDVIGSSATLMAFKLIYYRRGKNLQNEGDRLQYIEEVLKEISTLDKAVEKDLYLRQLANEFSLSLDALAQQLNQLVQASGQKRQNQPRAESKPISYARKSELKPAYHTAERRMIFHMMRDADVAYKVQEMLAGSTFNIDEHQAIITYLFAYYEKGHDPDPSAFLNYLHDNKLKRVVANIEMMPLNEEISDQELSDYIKQVLNYQKMLKIKEKMAEQKQAERQNDFLRAAAIATEIIQLRKTL
;
A
#
# COMPACT_ATOMS: atom_id res chain seq x y z
N MET A 1 24.27 14.87 -25.08
CA MET A 1 24.28 13.69 -24.18
C MET A 1 23.72 14.08 -22.82
N PHE A 2 22.97 13.18 -22.16
CA PHE A 2 22.32 13.38 -20.87
C PHE A 2 22.88 12.34 -19.89
N PRO A 3 23.41 12.73 -18.73
CA PRO A 3 23.87 11.78 -17.73
C PRO A 3 22.68 11.06 -17.09
N ILE A 4 22.84 9.77 -16.84
CA ILE A 4 21.90 8.96 -16.05
C ILE A 4 22.55 8.74 -14.70
N LEU A 5 21.85 9.16 -13.64
CA LEU A 5 22.35 9.12 -12.28
C LEU A 5 21.61 8.06 -11.45
N ASP A 6 22.30 7.46 -10.52
CA ASP A 6 21.71 6.60 -9.51
C ASP A 6 20.89 7.42 -8.47
N HIS A 7 20.30 6.73 -7.49
CA HIS A 7 19.51 7.38 -6.43
C HIS A 7 20.36 8.21 -5.44
N GLN A 8 21.68 8.15 -5.53
CA GLN A 8 22.64 8.94 -4.73
C GLN A 8 23.19 10.14 -5.51
N GLY A 9 22.94 10.21 -6.82
CA GLY A 9 23.43 11.28 -7.68
C GLY A 9 24.77 10.97 -8.39
N ASN A 10 25.25 9.72 -8.35
CA ASN A 10 26.43 9.33 -9.08
C ASN A 10 26.08 9.03 -10.54
N THR A 11 26.88 9.52 -11.49
CA THR A 11 26.71 9.20 -12.92
C THR A 11 27.08 7.75 -13.19
N ILE A 12 26.13 6.97 -13.70
CA ILE A 12 26.28 5.53 -13.96
C ILE A 12 26.13 5.14 -15.43
N ALA A 13 25.56 6.04 -16.26
CA ALA A 13 25.35 5.85 -17.69
C ALA A 13 25.05 7.19 -18.38
N PHE A 14 24.87 7.13 -19.69
CA PHE A 14 24.50 8.27 -20.50
C PHE A 14 23.38 7.91 -21.49
N SER A 15 22.56 8.91 -21.83
CA SER A 15 21.62 8.85 -22.93
C SER A 15 21.99 9.90 -23.98
N GLY A 16 21.80 9.58 -25.25
CA GLY A 16 21.99 10.49 -26.36
C GLY A 16 20.68 10.68 -27.12
N ARG A 17 20.46 11.89 -27.67
CA ARG A 17 19.43 12.14 -28.67
C ARG A 17 20.11 12.42 -30.00
N ALA A 18 19.68 11.74 -31.08
CA ALA A 18 20.16 12.01 -32.44
C ALA A 18 19.70 13.41 -32.87
N LEU A 19 20.61 14.19 -33.46
CA LEU A 19 20.34 15.52 -34.04
C LEU A 19 19.92 15.47 -35.51
N GLY A 20 19.68 14.28 -36.04
CA GLY A 20 19.27 13.99 -37.41
C GLY A 20 19.92 12.67 -37.86
N GLY A 21 19.39 12.03 -38.93
CA GLY A 21 19.90 10.78 -39.50
C GLY A 21 18.93 9.59 -39.37
N GLU A 22 19.26 8.51 -40.07
CA GLU A 22 18.55 7.23 -40.05
C GLU A 22 18.98 6.45 -38.80
N GLY A 23 18.27 6.62 -37.69
CA GLY A 23 18.59 5.89 -36.47
C GLY A 23 17.55 6.11 -35.36
N PRO A 24 17.64 5.40 -34.24
CA PRO A 24 16.71 5.61 -33.12
C PRO A 24 16.84 7.03 -32.55
N LYS A 25 15.70 7.70 -32.33
CA LYS A 25 15.61 9.07 -31.78
C LYS A 25 16.44 9.23 -30.50
N TYR A 26 16.49 8.19 -29.66
CA TYR A 26 17.25 8.12 -28.42
C TYR A 26 18.08 6.83 -28.33
N LEU A 27 19.29 6.96 -27.80
CA LEU A 27 20.20 5.86 -27.54
C LEU A 27 20.70 5.93 -26.11
N ASN A 28 20.42 4.90 -25.33
CA ASN A 28 20.94 4.76 -23.97
C ASN A 28 22.19 3.88 -23.96
N SER A 29 23.09 4.12 -23.02
CA SER A 29 24.19 3.20 -22.73
C SER A 29 23.67 1.77 -22.58
N PRO A 30 24.44 0.76 -22.99
CA PRO A 30 24.13 -0.63 -22.72
C PRO A 30 24.10 -0.88 -21.20
N GLU A 31 23.45 -1.95 -20.77
CA GLU A 31 23.48 -2.36 -19.38
C GLU A 31 24.88 -2.76 -18.93
N THR A 32 25.24 -2.41 -17.70
CA THR A 32 26.54 -2.70 -17.06
C THR A 32 26.33 -3.18 -15.63
N GLN A 33 27.39 -3.51 -14.92
CA GLN A 33 27.29 -3.88 -13.50
C GLN A 33 26.72 -2.77 -12.62
N ILE A 34 26.93 -1.49 -12.99
CA ILE A 34 26.44 -0.32 -12.26
C ILE A 34 25.19 0.30 -12.87
N PHE A 35 24.81 -0.05 -14.08
CA PHE A 35 23.64 0.46 -14.78
C PHE A 35 22.70 -0.65 -15.22
N ASN A 36 21.53 -0.72 -14.62
CA ASN A 36 20.45 -1.61 -15.00
C ASN A 36 19.14 -0.82 -15.05
N LYS A 37 18.56 -0.66 -16.23
CA LYS A 37 17.34 0.13 -16.47
C LYS A 37 16.16 -0.34 -15.62
N SER A 38 16.08 -1.63 -15.31
CA SER A 38 14.99 -2.20 -14.52
C SER A 38 15.02 -1.82 -13.04
N LYS A 39 16.12 -1.22 -12.57
CA LYS A 39 16.33 -0.86 -11.15
C LYS A 39 16.41 0.64 -10.89
N ILE A 40 16.46 1.45 -11.94
CA ILE A 40 16.75 2.88 -11.85
C ILE A 40 15.60 3.69 -12.45
N LEU A 41 15.13 4.67 -11.70
CA LEU A 41 14.23 5.72 -12.19
C LEU A 41 15.03 6.99 -12.48
N TYR A 42 14.94 7.48 -13.72
CA TYR A 42 15.57 8.74 -14.09
C TYR A 42 15.06 9.88 -13.22
N ASN A 43 15.94 10.80 -12.86
CA ASN A 43 15.67 11.97 -12.01
C ASN A 43 15.30 11.65 -10.54
N PHE A 44 15.30 10.39 -10.11
CA PHE A 44 14.84 10.06 -8.76
C PHE A 44 15.68 10.73 -7.66
N HIS A 45 16.97 10.93 -7.87
CA HIS A 45 17.89 11.57 -6.91
C HIS A 45 17.49 13.03 -6.59
N LEU A 46 17.02 13.80 -7.59
CA LEU A 46 16.52 15.18 -7.40
C LEU A 46 15.06 15.19 -6.94
N ALA A 47 14.21 14.40 -7.59
CA ALA A 47 12.78 14.38 -7.33
C ALA A 47 12.42 13.84 -5.93
N ARG A 48 13.26 12.99 -5.33
CA ARG A 48 12.98 12.29 -4.07
C ARG A 48 12.54 13.20 -2.92
N GLY A 49 13.18 14.37 -2.77
CA GLY A 49 12.82 15.34 -1.74
C GLY A 49 11.41 15.89 -1.93
N VAL A 50 11.09 16.27 -3.17
CA VAL A 50 9.78 16.81 -3.56
C VAL A 50 8.70 15.72 -3.49
N ILE A 51 8.99 14.50 -3.97
CA ILE A 51 8.11 13.33 -3.88
C ILE A 51 7.68 13.08 -2.43
N ARG A 52 8.62 13.08 -1.49
CA ARG A 52 8.33 12.88 -0.06
C ARG A 52 7.50 14.02 0.52
N LYS A 53 7.79 15.26 0.15
CA LYS A 53 7.05 16.44 0.63
C LYS A 53 5.62 16.46 0.11
N GLN A 54 5.42 16.14 -1.17
CA GLN A 54 4.11 16.15 -1.82
C GLN A 54 3.35 14.82 -1.63
N GLN A 55 4.02 13.76 -1.17
CA GLN A 55 3.48 12.40 -1.07
C GLN A 55 2.93 11.86 -2.41
N GLN A 56 3.48 12.37 -3.51
CA GLN A 56 3.07 12.03 -4.87
C GLN A 56 4.28 12.02 -5.81
N ALA A 57 4.36 11.02 -6.69
CA ALA A 57 5.29 10.96 -7.82
C ALA A 57 4.53 11.04 -9.14
N VAL A 58 5.12 11.66 -10.14
CA VAL A 58 4.64 11.62 -11.53
C VAL A 58 5.58 10.73 -12.33
N LEU A 59 5.02 9.67 -12.94
CA LEU A 59 5.77 8.65 -13.66
C LEU A 59 5.61 8.86 -15.16
N PHE A 60 6.72 9.10 -15.84
CA PHE A 60 6.85 9.29 -17.30
C PHE A 60 7.52 8.07 -17.96
N GLU A 61 7.44 7.96 -19.28
CA GLU A 61 8.15 6.94 -20.06
C GLU A 61 9.60 7.31 -20.31
N GLY A 62 9.85 8.55 -20.72
CA GLY A 62 11.12 9.05 -21.19
C GLY A 62 11.75 10.12 -20.28
N PHE A 63 13.06 10.24 -20.38
CA PHE A 63 13.79 11.30 -19.65
C PHE A 63 13.53 12.70 -20.22
N ALA A 64 13.20 12.81 -21.52
CA ALA A 64 12.87 14.09 -22.15
C ALA A 64 11.61 14.69 -21.52
N ASP A 65 10.59 13.86 -21.26
CA ASP A 65 9.34 14.25 -20.64
C ASP A 65 9.58 14.76 -19.21
N VAL A 66 10.44 14.06 -18.46
CA VAL A 66 10.82 14.51 -17.11
C VAL A 66 11.52 15.87 -17.13
N ILE A 67 12.43 16.10 -18.09
CA ILE A 67 13.14 17.37 -18.21
C ILE A 67 12.16 18.51 -18.53
N SER A 68 11.25 18.31 -19.49
CA SER A 68 10.25 19.29 -19.87
C SER A 68 9.22 19.51 -18.76
N ALA A 69 8.77 18.46 -18.10
CA ALA A 69 7.86 18.54 -16.96
C ALA A 69 8.50 19.26 -15.75
N ASN A 70 9.78 19.00 -15.47
CA ASN A 70 10.51 19.70 -14.40
C ASN A 70 10.58 21.21 -14.68
N ARG A 71 10.87 21.62 -15.92
CA ARG A 71 10.84 23.01 -16.35
C ARG A 71 9.45 23.62 -16.19
N ALA A 72 8.40 22.83 -16.42
CA ALA A 72 7.02 23.23 -16.19
C ALA A 72 6.60 23.25 -14.70
N GLY A 73 7.53 23.03 -13.78
CA GLY A 73 7.27 23.03 -12.33
C GLY A 73 6.74 21.72 -11.76
N VAL A 74 6.83 20.61 -12.51
CA VAL A 74 6.50 19.25 -12.04
C VAL A 74 7.80 18.59 -11.58
N GLU A 75 8.29 19.02 -10.41
CA GLU A 75 9.60 18.62 -9.87
C GLU A 75 9.63 17.20 -9.29
N ASN A 76 8.46 16.59 -9.06
CA ASN A 76 8.30 15.21 -8.56
C ASN A 76 8.21 14.17 -9.69
N GLY A 77 8.68 14.52 -10.90
CA GLY A 77 8.69 13.66 -12.08
C GLY A 77 9.86 12.67 -12.10
N VAL A 78 9.59 11.41 -12.47
CA VAL A 78 10.57 10.34 -12.69
C VAL A 78 10.21 9.53 -13.93
N ALA A 79 11.19 8.84 -14.56
CA ALA A 79 10.92 8.02 -15.74
C ALA A 79 11.61 6.65 -15.71
N THR A 80 11.05 5.68 -16.47
CA THR A 80 11.54 4.31 -16.62
C THR A 80 12.60 4.14 -17.72
N MET A 81 12.80 5.14 -18.57
CA MET A 81 13.85 5.22 -19.61
C MET A 81 13.80 4.13 -20.70
N GLY A 82 12.64 3.91 -21.32
CA GLY A 82 12.48 2.95 -22.41
C GLY A 82 12.45 1.49 -22.00
N THR A 83 12.12 1.23 -20.74
CA THR A 83 11.74 -0.09 -20.22
C THR A 83 10.35 -0.02 -19.57
N SER A 84 9.65 -1.13 -19.50
CA SER A 84 8.40 -1.20 -18.74
C SER A 84 8.65 -0.99 -17.24
N LEU A 85 7.64 -0.53 -16.51
CA LEU A 85 7.69 -0.45 -15.04
C LEU A 85 7.97 -1.84 -14.45
N THR A 86 8.90 -1.93 -13.49
CA THR A 86 9.33 -3.19 -12.85
C THR A 86 8.95 -3.22 -11.37
N GLU A 87 9.05 -4.40 -10.74
CA GLU A 87 8.84 -4.54 -9.28
C GLU A 87 9.93 -3.80 -8.48
N GLU A 88 11.15 -3.67 -9.01
CA GLU A 88 12.23 -2.90 -8.43
C GLU A 88 11.93 -1.40 -8.42
N HIS A 89 11.42 -0.85 -9.55
CA HIS A 89 10.93 0.53 -9.62
C HIS A 89 9.80 0.78 -8.61
N ILE A 90 8.86 -0.15 -8.52
CA ILE A 90 7.75 -0.09 -7.57
C ILE A 90 8.27 -0.11 -6.12
N SER A 91 9.23 -0.97 -5.81
CA SER A 91 9.86 -1.06 -4.50
C SER A 91 10.58 0.24 -4.11
N LEU A 92 11.24 0.89 -5.09
CA LEU A 92 11.89 2.18 -4.89
C LEU A 92 10.86 3.28 -4.59
N LEU A 93 9.78 3.36 -5.36
CA LEU A 93 8.70 4.32 -5.13
C LEU A 93 8.00 4.10 -3.78
N LYS A 94 7.72 2.85 -3.42
CA LYS A 94 6.95 2.49 -2.23
C LYS A 94 7.60 2.94 -0.91
N ARG A 95 8.93 3.04 -0.89
CA ARG A 95 9.67 3.55 0.27
C ARG A 95 9.56 5.07 0.45
N ASN A 96 9.03 5.78 -0.55
CA ASN A 96 9.08 7.23 -0.60
C ASN A 96 7.71 7.90 -0.73
N VAL A 97 6.69 7.18 -1.26
CA VAL A 97 5.41 7.79 -1.63
C VAL A 97 4.27 6.77 -1.60
N GLN A 98 3.03 7.26 -1.45
CA GLN A 98 1.81 6.43 -1.46
C GLN A 98 0.95 6.66 -2.70
N ALA A 99 1.15 7.76 -3.42
CA ALA A 99 0.37 8.10 -4.62
C ALA A 99 1.27 8.27 -5.85
N VAL A 100 0.82 7.76 -6.99
CA VAL A 100 1.53 7.87 -8.28
C VAL A 100 0.55 8.36 -9.35
N THR A 101 0.93 9.41 -10.07
CA THR A 101 0.26 9.83 -11.30
C THR A 101 1.07 9.32 -12.49
N ILE A 102 0.46 8.50 -13.35
CA ILE A 102 1.06 8.04 -14.60
C ILE A 102 0.82 9.10 -15.66
N CYS A 103 1.86 9.57 -16.32
CA CYS A 103 1.81 10.52 -17.43
C CYS A 103 2.63 9.97 -18.61
N TYR A 104 2.04 9.04 -19.34
CA TYR A 104 2.64 8.36 -20.48
C TYR A 104 2.13 8.94 -21.80
N ASP A 105 2.75 8.57 -22.90
CA ASP A 105 2.38 9.03 -24.22
C ASP A 105 0.93 8.64 -24.56
N SER A 106 0.26 9.44 -25.38
CA SER A 106 -1.13 9.19 -25.76
C SER A 106 -1.30 8.23 -26.93
N ASP A 107 -0.21 7.71 -27.49
CA ASP A 107 -0.25 6.71 -28.54
C ASP A 107 -0.75 5.34 -28.01
N LYS A 108 -0.95 4.38 -28.93
CA LYS A 108 -1.46 3.06 -28.56
C LYS A 108 -0.51 2.34 -27.59
N ALA A 109 0.80 2.47 -27.80
CA ALA A 109 1.80 1.78 -26.98
C ALA A 109 1.88 2.37 -25.57
N GLY A 110 1.88 3.72 -25.45
CA GLY A 110 1.92 4.42 -24.17
C GLY A 110 0.68 4.16 -23.32
N ILE A 111 -0.52 4.13 -23.95
CA ILE A 111 -1.76 3.81 -23.21
C ILE A 111 -1.78 2.35 -22.73
N GLU A 112 -1.31 1.40 -23.53
CA GLU A 112 -1.14 0.01 -23.09
C GLU A 112 -0.12 -0.09 -21.95
N ALA A 113 0.97 0.66 -22.02
CA ALA A 113 1.97 0.73 -20.97
C ALA A 113 1.39 1.35 -19.70
N ALA A 114 0.62 2.44 -19.80
CA ALA A 114 -0.07 3.08 -18.67
C ALA A 114 -1.05 2.10 -17.99
N PHE A 115 -1.81 1.33 -18.77
CA PHE A 115 -2.72 0.33 -18.24
C PHE A 115 -1.99 -0.80 -17.50
N ARG A 116 -0.89 -1.32 -18.06
CA ARG A 116 -0.05 -2.32 -17.37
C ARG A 116 0.55 -1.75 -16.07
N ALA A 117 1.14 -0.54 -16.15
CA ALA A 117 1.72 0.14 -15.00
C ALA A 117 0.67 0.38 -13.90
N SER A 118 -0.53 0.82 -14.27
CA SER A 118 -1.62 1.04 -13.33
C SER A 118 -2.03 -0.22 -12.56
N LYS A 119 -2.06 -1.38 -13.22
CA LYS A 119 -2.34 -2.67 -12.57
C LYS A 119 -1.25 -3.05 -11.58
N MET A 120 0.02 -2.87 -11.93
CA MET A 120 1.17 -3.16 -11.05
C MET A 120 1.17 -2.25 -9.83
N LEU A 121 0.98 -0.94 -10.02
CA LEU A 121 0.93 0.04 -8.94
C LEU A 121 -0.25 -0.20 -7.99
N THR A 122 -1.43 -0.54 -8.53
CA THR A 122 -2.62 -0.89 -7.72
C THR A 122 -2.38 -2.16 -6.90
N LYS A 123 -1.78 -3.20 -7.51
CA LYS A 123 -1.39 -4.42 -6.79
C LYS A 123 -0.42 -4.12 -5.64
N ALA A 124 0.48 -3.16 -5.83
CA ALA A 124 1.40 -2.66 -4.81
C ALA A 124 0.75 -1.67 -3.81
N ARG A 125 -0.56 -1.40 -3.94
CA ARG A 125 -1.38 -0.53 -3.06
C ARG A 125 -1.03 0.96 -3.12
N PHE A 126 -0.62 1.46 -4.27
CA PHE A 126 -0.57 2.89 -4.52
C PHE A 126 -1.95 3.47 -4.82
N ALA A 127 -2.19 4.71 -4.41
CA ALA A 127 -3.24 5.55 -4.97
C ALA A 127 -2.81 5.98 -6.38
N VAL A 128 -3.48 5.47 -7.43
CA VAL A 128 -3.11 5.70 -8.83
C VAL A 128 -4.04 6.69 -9.49
N ARG A 129 -3.46 7.66 -10.16
CA ARG A 129 -4.12 8.57 -11.10
C ARG A 129 -3.44 8.47 -12.47
N VAL A 130 -4.13 8.87 -13.53
CA VAL A 130 -3.57 8.87 -14.89
C VAL A 130 -3.80 10.24 -15.51
N ALA A 131 -2.73 10.91 -15.88
CA ALA A 131 -2.78 12.12 -16.66
C ALA A 131 -3.05 11.74 -18.13
N ILE A 132 -4.17 12.21 -18.68
CA ILE A 132 -4.59 11.87 -20.04
C ILE A 132 -4.11 12.99 -20.96
N MET A 133 -3.23 12.62 -21.87
CA MET A 133 -2.74 13.51 -22.90
C MET A 133 -3.71 13.56 -24.08
N PRO A 134 -3.80 14.69 -24.82
CA PRO A 134 -4.50 14.72 -26.10
C PRO A 134 -3.89 13.71 -27.09
N ASP A 135 -4.73 13.17 -27.99
CA ASP A 135 -4.32 12.14 -28.95
C ASP A 135 -3.10 12.56 -29.78
N GLY A 136 -2.11 11.69 -29.84
CA GLY A 136 -0.89 11.86 -30.64
C GLY A 136 0.19 12.74 -30.03
N MET A 137 0.02 13.20 -28.78
CA MET A 137 1.01 14.05 -28.09
C MET A 137 1.74 13.26 -27.00
N ASP A 138 3.03 13.53 -26.85
CA ASP A 138 3.81 13.22 -25.67
C ASP A 138 3.87 14.45 -24.71
N PRO A 139 4.29 14.29 -23.45
CA PRO A 139 4.39 15.40 -22.49
C PRO A 139 5.29 16.56 -22.99
N ASP A 140 6.43 16.26 -23.61
CA ASP A 140 7.38 17.26 -24.16
C ASP A 140 6.73 18.08 -25.27
N ASP A 141 6.02 17.44 -26.19
CA ASP A 141 5.32 18.09 -27.30
C ASP A 141 4.13 18.92 -26.80
N PHE A 142 3.36 18.42 -25.82
CA PHE A 142 2.28 19.21 -25.21
C PHE A 142 2.78 20.50 -24.58
N ILE A 143 3.87 20.42 -23.80
CA ILE A 143 4.45 21.59 -23.13
C ILE A 143 4.92 22.63 -24.16
N LYS A 144 5.56 22.19 -25.27
CA LYS A 144 6.02 23.07 -26.34
C LYS A 144 4.88 23.81 -27.04
N VAL A 145 3.75 23.13 -27.27
CA VAL A 145 2.61 23.67 -28.02
C VAL A 145 1.69 24.49 -27.13
N HIS A 146 1.41 24.02 -25.93
CA HIS A 146 0.36 24.60 -25.05
C HIS A 146 0.91 25.36 -23.86
N GLY A 147 2.20 25.23 -23.56
CA GLY A 147 2.89 25.91 -22.46
C GLY A 147 2.86 25.17 -21.14
N GLU A 148 3.74 25.60 -20.25
CA GLU A 148 4.05 24.97 -18.96
C GLU A 148 2.86 25.02 -17.98
N GLU A 149 2.13 26.12 -17.95
CA GLU A 149 1.00 26.33 -17.04
C GLU A 149 -0.17 25.39 -17.36
N LYS A 150 -0.52 25.26 -18.64
CA LYS A 150 -1.56 24.31 -19.06
C LYS A 150 -1.19 22.87 -18.77
N PHE A 151 0.06 22.50 -19.00
CA PHE A 151 0.51 21.15 -18.66
C PHE A 151 0.33 20.86 -17.17
N ARG A 152 0.78 21.78 -16.30
CA ARG A 152 0.65 21.62 -14.86
C ARG A 152 -0.79 21.54 -14.38
N ASN A 153 -1.67 22.42 -14.89
CA ASN A 153 -3.05 22.55 -14.42
C ASN A 153 -3.99 21.56 -15.10
N ASP A 154 -3.96 21.48 -16.44
CA ASP A 154 -4.95 20.76 -17.22
C ASP A 154 -4.57 19.28 -17.42
N VAL A 155 -3.28 18.94 -17.39
CA VAL A 155 -2.82 17.56 -17.55
C VAL A 155 -2.54 16.92 -16.19
N ILE A 156 -1.61 17.48 -15.42
CA ILE A 156 -1.22 16.86 -14.13
C ILE A 156 -2.29 17.13 -13.05
N GLY A 157 -2.74 18.38 -12.91
CA GLY A 157 -3.74 18.78 -11.91
C GLY A 157 -5.10 18.15 -12.14
N SER A 158 -5.51 17.99 -13.40
CA SER A 158 -6.78 17.36 -13.79
C SER A 158 -6.68 15.86 -14.08
N SER A 159 -5.58 15.21 -13.64
CA SER A 159 -5.38 13.77 -13.86
C SER A 159 -6.60 12.95 -13.42
N ALA A 160 -6.99 12.00 -14.26
CA ALA A 160 -8.17 11.16 -14.05
C ALA A 160 -7.97 10.15 -12.92
N THR A 161 -9.07 9.73 -12.29
CA THR A 161 -9.05 8.56 -11.41
C THR A 161 -8.72 7.31 -12.24
N LEU A 162 -8.19 6.29 -11.59
CA LEU A 162 -7.88 5.03 -12.27
C LEU A 162 -9.10 4.43 -12.97
N MET A 163 -10.28 4.51 -12.35
CA MET A 163 -11.50 3.96 -12.97
C MET A 163 -11.94 4.78 -14.18
N ALA A 164 -11.86 6.12 -14.12
CA ALA A 164 -12.14 6.97 -15.28
C ALA A 164 -11.18 6.68 -16.46
N PHE A 165 -9.90 6.47 -16.18
CA PHE A 165 -8.95 6.03 -17.20
C PHE A 165 -9.31 4.65 -17.80
N LYS A 166 -9.71 3.68 -16.97
CA LYS A 166 -10.12 2.35 -17.43
C LYS A 166 -11.35 2.41 -18.35
N LEU A 167 -12.31 3.29 -18.07
CA LEU A 167 -13.46 3.51 -18.96
C LEU A 167 -13.00 3.97 -20.35
N ILE A 168 -12.06 4.92 -20.41
CA ILE A 168 -11.49 5.40 -21.67
C ILE A 168 -10.73 4.27 -22.37
N TYR A 169 -9.89 3.53 -21.62
CA TYR A 169 -9.09 2.42 -22.14
C TYR A 169 -9.96 1.34 -22.81
N TYR A 170 -11.01 0.86 -22.13
CA TYR A 170 -11.88 -0.21 -22.66
C TYR A 170 -12.76 0.25 -23.82
N ARG A 171 -13.00 1.56 -23.96
CA ARG A 171 -13.75 2.14 -25.09
C ARG A 171 -12.93 2.17 -26.37
N ARG A 172 -11.59 2.24 -26.29
CA ARG A 172 -10.72 2.38 -27.45
C ARG A 172 -10.84 1.18 -28.39
N GLY A 173 -10.94 1.48 -29.69
CA GLY A 173 -11.04 0.47 -30.75
C GLY A 173 -12.37 -0.26 -30.85
N LYS A 174 -13.37 0.13 -30.04
CA LYS A 174 -14.73 -0.42 -30.10
C LYS A 174 -15.70 0.56 -30.77
N ASN A 175 -16.55 0.04 -31.63
CA ASN A 175 -17.69 0.79 -32.15
C ASN A 175 -18.91 0.58 -31.25
N LEU A 176 -19.17 1.50 -30.35
CA LEU A 176 -20.28 1.37 -29.38
C LEU A 176 -21.72 1.44 -30.03
N GLN A 177 -21.81 1.73 -31.33
CA GLN A 177 -23.03 1.57 -32.09
C GLN A 177 -23.30 0.11 -32.45
N ASN A 178 -22.22 -0.71 -32.53
CA ASN A 178 -22.31 -2.15 -32.70
C ASN A 178 -22.69 -2.80 -31.37
N GLU A 179 -23.71 -3.67 -31.40
CA GLU A 179 -24.25 -4.32 -30.20
C GLU A 179 -23.18 -5.20 -29.50
N GLY A 180 -22.41 -5.96 -30.27
CA GLY A 180 -21.36 -6.85 -29.73
C GLY A 180 -20.27 -6.07 -29.01
N ASP A 181 -19.74 -5.03 -29.66
CA ASP A 181 -18.70 -4.17 -29.05
C ASP A 181 -19.22 -3.45 -27.79
N ARG A 182 -20.48 -3.00 -27.85
CA ARG A 182 -21.13 -2.35 -26.71
C ARG A 182 -21.31 -3.29 -25.54
N LEU A 183 -21.78 -4.51 -25.74
CA LEU A 183 -21.93 -5.52 -24.69
C LEU A 183 -20.56 -5.90 -24.11
N GLN A 184 -19.56 -6.11 -24.97
CA GLN A 184 -18.20 -6.38 -24.52
C GLN A 184 -17.63 -5.26 -23.64
N TYR A 185 -17.82 -3.99 -24.05
CA TYR A 185 -17.40 -2.83 -23.24
C TYR A 185 -18.08 -2.83 -21.86
N ILE A 186 -19.41 -3.01 -21.82
CA ILE A 186 -20.18 -3.04 -20.57
C ILE A 186 -19.68 -4.15 -19.65
N GLU A 187 -19.44 -5.35 -20.18
CA GLU A 187 -18.91 -6.47 -19.39
C GLU A 187 -17.53 -6.20 -18.81
N GLU A 188 -16.61 -5.63 -19.61
CA GLU A 188 -15.26 -5.28 -19.16
C GLU A 188 -15.31 -4.23 -18.06
N VAL A 189 -16.15 -3.21 -18.21
CA VAL A 189 -16.33 -2.16 -17.20
C VAL A 189 -16.99 -2.72 -15.94
N LEU A 190 -17.99 -3.57 -16.02
CA LEU A 190 -18.63 -4.23 -14.87
C LEU A 190 -17.62 -5.10 -14.10
N LYS A 191 -16.72 -5.80 -14.79
CA LYS A 191 -15.63 -6.55 -14.14
C LYS A 191 -14.73 -5.62 -13.31
N GLU A 192 -14.39 -4.45 -13.84
CA GLU A 192 -13.59 -3.47 -13.10
C GLU A 192 -14.36 -2.85 -11.91
N ILE A 193 -15.63 -2.50 -12.10
CA ILE A 193 -16.51 -2.01 -11.02
C ILE A 193 -16.62 -3.06 -9.90
N SER A 194 -16.66 -4.36 -10.24
CA SER A 194 -16.73 -5.42 -9.24
C SER A 194 -15.53 -5.44 -8.27
N THR A 195 -14.38 -4.93 -8.73
CA THR A 195 -13.13 -4.88 -7.94
C THR A 195 -13.02 -3.66 -7.02
N LEU A 196 -13.88 -2.65 -7.17
CA LEU A 196 -13.90 -1.47 -6.30
C LEU A 196 -14.31 -1.86 -4.89
N ASP A 197 -13.71 -1.23 -3.88
CA ASP A 197 -14.03 -1.52 -2.48
C ASP A 197 -15.24 -0.72 -1.97
N LYS A 198 -15.38 0.54 -2.43
CA LYS A 198 -16.39 1.47 -1.92
C LYS A 198 -17.73 1.33 -2.66
N ALA A 199 -18.80 1.10 -1.91
CA ALA A 199 -20.14 0.98 -2.45
C ALA A 199 -20.60 2.24 -3.22
N VAL A 200 -20.22 3.43 -2.75
CA VAL A 200 -20.54 4.71 -3.40
C VAL A 200 -19.89 4.83 -4.79
N GLU A 201 -18.62 4.39 -4.91
CA GLU A 201 -17.92 4.38 -6.20
C GLU A 201 -18.59 3.40 -7.18
N LYS A 202 -18.99 2.21 -6.68
CA LYS A 202 -19.76 1.24 -7.49
C LYS A 202 -21.06 1.83 -8.02
N ASP A 203 -21.84 2.45 -7.15
CA ASP A 203 -23.12 3.07 -7.52
C ASP A 203 -22.93 4.20 -8.55
N LEU A 204 -21.91 5.05 -8.35
CA LEU A 204 -21.60 6.13 -9.29
C LEU A 204 -21.35 5.61 -10.71
N TYR A 205 -20.48 4.61 -10.86
CA TYR A 205 -20.13 4.06 -12.16
C TYR A 205 -21.24 3.21 -12.78
N LEU A 206 -22.04 2.51 -11.95
CA LEU A 206 -23.24 1.81 -12.44
C LEU A 206 -24.27 2.78 -13.01
N ARG A 207 -24.53 3.91 -12.33
CA ARG A 207 -25.42 4.97 -12.83
C ARG A 207 -24.90 5.59 -14.12
N GLN A 208 -23.59 5.81 -14.21
CA GLN A 208 -22.97 6.30 -15.44
C GLN A 208 -23.22 5.36 -16.61
N LEU A 209 -23.00 4.03 -16.44
CA LEU A 209 -23.29 3.03 -17.46
C LEU A 209 -24.80 2.96 -17.80
N ALA A 210 -25.67 2.97 -16.77
CA ALA A 210 -27.12 2.94 -16.96
C ALA A 210 -27.60 4.10 -17.82
N ASN A 211 -27.16 5.31 -17.52
CA ASN A 211 -27.52 6.52 -18.25
C ASN A 211 -26.95 6.54 -19.67
N GLU A 212 -25.69 6.15 -19.85
CA GLU A 212 -25.00 6.19 -21.14
C GLU A 212 -25.63 5.21 -22.15
N PHE A 213 -26.03 4.03 -21.71
CA PHE A 213 -26.52 2.97 -22.56
C PHE A 213 -28.04 2.72 -22.43
N SER A 214 -28.75 3.57 -21.67
CA SER A 214 -30.19 3.42 -21.38
C SER A 214 -30.56 2.05 -20.84
N LEU A 215 -29.74 1.52 -19.91
CA LEU A 215 -29.92 0.24 -19.26
C LEU A 215 -30.61 0.39 -17.91
N SER A 216 -31.30 -0.66 -17.46
CA SER A 216 -31.84 -0.73 -16.10
C SER A 216 -30.69 -0.82 -15.08
N LEU A 217 -30.70 0.06 -14.06
CA LEU A 217 -29.76 0.02 -12.97
C LEU A 217 -29.83 -1.32 -12.21
N ASP A 218 -31.04 -1.86 -12.05
CA ASP A 218 -31.26 -3.14 -11.34
C ASP A 218 -30.63 -4.31 -12.12
N ALA A 219 -30.73 -4.33 -13.45
CA ALA A 219 -30.08 -5.35 -14.28
C ALA A 219 -28.54 -5.29 -14.16
N LEU A 220 -27.97 -4.08 -14.18
CA LEU A 220 -26.52 -3.89 -13.99
C LEU A 220 -26.08 -4.29 -12.58
N ALA A 221 -26.84 -3.96 -11.54
CA ALA A 221 -26.55 -4.33 -10.16
C ALA A 221 -26.66 -5.87 -9.96
N GLN A 222 -27.63 -6.52 -10.57
CA GLN A 222 -27.75 -7.99 -10.55
C GLN A 222 -26.53 -8.65 -11.21
N GLN A 223 -26.12 -8.18 -12.38
CA GLN A 223 -24.94 -8.69 -13.09
C GLN A 223 -23.65 -8.46 -12.28
N LEU A 224 -23.50 -7.28 -11.65
CA LEU A 224 -22.39 -6.98 -10.78
C LEU A 224 -22.32 -7.96 -9.59
N ASN A 225 -23.45 -8.24 -8.94
CA ASN A 225 -23.51 -9.19 -7.82
C ASN A 225 -23.10 -10.60 -8.25
N GLN A 226 -23.51 -11.05 -9.45
CA GLN A 226 -23.07 -12.34 -10.01
C GLN A 226 -21.54 -12.37 -10.22
N LEU A 227 -20.94 -11.29 -10.74
CA LEU A 227 -19.49 -11.20 -10.92
C LEU A 227 -18.74 -11.23 -9.59
N VAL A 228 -19.24 -10.54 -8.56
CA VAL A 228 -18.66 -10.56 -7.21
C VAL A 228 -18.73 -11.96 -6.60
N GLN A 229 -19.86 -12.66 -6.72
CA GLN A 229 -20.03 -14.04 -6.23
C GLN A 229 -19.12 -15.03 -6.98
N ALA A 230 -19.07 -14.94 -8.32
CA ALA A 230 -18.21 -15.79 -9.14
C ALA A 230 -16.70 -15.58 -8.84
N SER A 231 -16.29 -14.36 -8.54
CA SER A 231 -14.91 -14.06 -8.12
C SER A 231 -14.59 -14.57 -6.71
N GLY A 232 -15.58 -14.58 -5.80
CA GLY A 232 -15.49 -15.17 -4.47
C GLY A 232 -15.35 -16.70 -4.51
N GLN A 233 -16.11 -17.38 -5.36
CA GLN A 233 -16.06 -18.84 -5.54
C GLN A 233 -14.76 -19.32 -6.22
N LYS A 234 -14.20 -18.55 -7.18
CA LYS A 234 -12.89 -18.86 -7.79
C LYS A 234 -11.74 -18.80 -6.79
N ARG A 235 -11.85 -18.04 -5.71
CA ARG A 235 -10.87 -18.03 -4.61
C ARG A 235 -10.99 -19.24 -3.69
N GLN A 236 -12.14 -19.93 -3.66
CA GLN A 236 -12.34 -21.14 -2.85
C GLN A 236 -12.06 -22.45 -3.60
N ASN A 237 -12.17 -22.48 -4.95
CA ASN A 237 -12.11 -23.71 -5.77
C ASN A 237 -10.81 -23.87 -6.58
N GLN A 238 -9.70 -23.24 -6.22
CA GLN A 238 -8.41 -23.68 -6.74
C GLN A 238 -7.99 -24.95 -5.98
N PRO A 239 -7.83 -26.12 -6.67
CA PRO A 239 -7.28 -27.29 -6.02
C PRO A 239 -5.89 -26.91 -5.50
N ARG A 240 -5.69 -27.09 -4.20
CA ARG A 240 -4.37 -27.02 -3.58
C ARG A 240 -3.51 -28.09 -4.25
N ALA A 241 -2.72 -27.71 -5.25
CA ALA A 241 -1.57 -28.51 -5.63
C ALA A 241 -0.65 -28.54 -4.41
N GLU A 242 -0.35 -29.74 -3.92
CA GLU A 242 0.64 -29.98 -2.89
C GLU A 242 2.03 -29.56 -3.39
N SER A 243 2.34 -28.29 -3.32
CA SER A 243 3.70 -27.80 -3.36
C SER A 243 4.07 -27.37 -1.95
N LYS A 244 5.19 -27.90 -1.46
CA LYS A 244 5.81 -27.56 -0.18
C LYS A 244 5.75 -26.04 0.02
N PRO A 245 5.32 -25.52 1.18
CA PRO A 245 5.10 -24.10 1.38
C PRO A 245 6.43 -23.35 1.44
N ILE A 246 6.78 -22.66 0.36
CA ILE A 246 7.61 -21.47 0.44
C ILE A 246 6.66 -20.37 0.89
N SER A 247 6.75 -20.01 2.17
CA SER A 247 5.92 -18.99 2.80
C SER A 247 6.35 -17.61 2.32
N TYR A 248 5.62 -17.02 1.35
CA TYR A 248 5.70 -15.60 1.08
C TYR A 248 4.39 -14.91 1.44
N ALA A 249 4.52 -13.99 2.42
CA ALA A 249 3.67 -12.86 2.78
C ALA A 249 2.17 -13.13 2.82
N ARG A 250 1.69 -13.52 4.01
CA ARG A 250 0.33 -13.25 4.49
C ARG A 250 -0.02 -11.80 4.20
N LYS A 251 -1.23 -11.55 3.63
CA LYS A 251 -1.93 -10.28 3.80
C LYS A 251 -1.71 -9.80 5.22
N SER A 252 -1.05 -8.67 5.40
CA SER A 252 -1.09 -7.99 6.68
C SER A 252 -2.51 -7.45 6.87
N GLU A 253 -3.38 -8.22 7.50
CA GLU A 253 -4.48 -7.62 8.24
C GLU A 253 -3.84 -6.56 9.13
N LEU A 254 -4.37 -5.35 9.10
CA LEU A 254 -3.95 -4.30 10.03
C LEU A 254 -4.19 -4.86 11.43
N LYS A 255 -3.11 -5.32 12.05
CA LYS A 255 -3.19 -5.87 13.38
C LYS A 255 -3.52 -4.73 14.33
N PRO A 256 -4.39 -4.98 15.35
CA PRO A 256 -4.74 -3.97 16.32
C PRO A 256 -3.49 -3.31 16.94
N ALA A 257 -3.60 -2.05 17.35
CA ALA A 257 -2.46 -1.27 17.86
C ALA A 257 -1.71 -1.98 19.01
N TYR A 258 -2.44 -2.60 19.94
CA TYR A 258 -1.84 -3.36 21.04
C TYR A 258 -1.00 -4.55 20.56
N HIS A 259 -1.41 -5.25 19.49
CA HIS A 259 -0.64 -6.36 18.92
C HIS A 259 0.73 -5.91 18.39
N THR A 260 0.76 -4.75 17.75
CA THR A 260 2.01 -4.17 17.25
C THR A 260 2.87 -3.65 18.39
N ALA A 261 2.25 -3.04 19.42
CA ALA A 261 2.93 -2.56 20.63
C ALA A 261 3.60 -3.71 21.40
N GLU A 262 2.90 -4.82 21.64
CA GLU A 262 3.46 -6.00 22.31
C GLU A 262 4.67 -6.56 21.54
N ARG A 263 4.59 -6.69 20.23
CA ARG A 263 5.71 -7.19 19.41
C ARG A 263 6.93 -6.27 19.44
N ARG A 264 6.71 -4.96 19.42
CA ARG A 264 7.80 -3.99 19.52
C ARG A 264 8.47 -4.04 20.90
N MET A 265 7.69 -4.14 21.96
CA MET A 265 8.24 -4.34 23.31
C MET A 265 9.06 -5.62 23.41
N ILE A 266 8.56 -6.77 22.93
CA ILE A 266 9.30 -8.05 22.92
C ILE A 266 10.61 -7.91 22.16
N PHE A 267 10.63 -7.21 21.01
CA PHE A 267 11.83 -6.96 20.22
C PHE A 267 12.94 -6.29 21.05
N HIS A 268 12.60 -5.23 21.78
CA HIS A 268 13.55 -4.52 22.62
C HIS A 268 13.92 -5.30 23.90
N MET A 269 12.93 -5.95 24.52
CA MET A 269 13.14 -6.79 25.70
C MET A 269 14.12 -7.94 25.46
N MET A 270 14.19 -8.51 24.25
CA MET A 270 15.14 -9.57 23.90
C MET A 270 16.57 -9.08 23.74
N ARG A 271 16.78 -7.76 23.57
CA ARG A 271 18.09 -7.12 23.34
C ARG A 271 18.62 -6.38 24.56
N ASP A 272 17.75 -6.09 25.51
CA ASP A 272 18.08 -5.31 26.68
C ASP A 272 17.25 -5.81 27.89
N ALA A 273 17.96 -6.35 28.89
CA ALA A 273 17.33 -6.85 30.10
C ALA A 273 16.72 -5.73 30.96
N ASP A 274 17.32 -4.54 30.96
CA ASP A 274 16.81 -3.40 31.73
C ASP A 274 15.46 -2.93 31.15
N VAL A 275 15.32 -2.94 29.82
CA VAL A 275 14.05 -2.69 29.16
C VAL A 275 13.02 -3.76 29.52
N ALA A 276 13.40 -5.04 29.62
CA ALA A 276 12.50 -6.11 30.01
C ALA A 276 11.94 -5.91 31.43
N TYR A 277 12.81 -5.61 32.40
CA TYR A 277 12.40 -5.34 33.79
C TYR A 277 11.57 -4.05 33.88
N LYS A 278 11.91 -3.02 33.13
CA LYS A 278 11.13 -1.78 33.08
C LYS A 278 9.72 -2.00 32.55
N VAL A 279 9.56 -2.79 31.49
CA VAL A 279 8.23 -3.20 30.96
C VAL A 279 7.44 -3.94 32.03
N GLN A 280 8.05 -4.86 32.75
CA GLN A 280 7.40 -5.60 33.85
C GLN A 280 6.87 -4.67 34.94
N GLU A 281 7.71 -3.72 35.38
CA GLU A 281 7.34 -2.71 36.38
C GLU A 281 6.17 -1.84 35.90
N MET A 282 6.25 -1.33 34.67
CA MET A 282 5.22 -0.46 34.09
C MET A 282 3.88 -1.17 33.83
N LEU A 283 3.89 -2.47 33.56
CA LEU A 283 2.67 -3.28 33.44
C LEU A 283 1.99 -3.50 34.80
N ALA A 284 2.66 -3.30 35.92
CA ALA A 284 2.11 -3.34 37.27
C ALA A 284 1.23 -4.59 37.55
N GLY A 285 1.67 -5.76 37.13
CA GLY A 285 0.95 -7.04 37.24
C GLY A 285 -0.07 -7.32 36.15
N SER A 286 -0.23 -6.43 35.16
CA SER A 286 -1.01 -6.72 33.96
C SER A 286 -0.22 -7.64 33.01
N THR A 287 -0.95 -8.41 32.19
CA THR A 287 -0.36 -9.35 31.22
C THR A 287 -0.45 -8.79 29.79
N PHE A 288 0.26 -9.37 28.85
CA PHE A 288 0.03 -9.10 27.43
C PHE A 288 -1.32 -9.69 27.01
N ASN A 289 -1.91 -9.11 25.96
CA ASN A 289 -3.24 -9.51 25.50
C ASN A 289 -3.22 -10.74 24.60
N ILE A 290 -2.05 -11.14 24.13
CA ILE A 290 -1.86 -12.29 23.22
C ILE A 290 -1.13 -13.39 23.99
N ASP A 291 -1.75 -14.55 24.07
CA ASP A 291 -1.22 -15.69 24.85
C ASP A 291 0.20 -16.09 24.45
N GLU A 292 0.50 -16.10 23.14
CA GLU A 292 1.84 -16.38 22.64
C GLU A 292 2.85 -15.33 23.06
N HIS A 293 2.48 -14.05 23.05
CA HIS A 293 3.36 -12.96 23.48
C HIS A 293 3.60 -13.05 25.00
N GLN A 294 2.56 -13.33 25.78
CA GLN A 294 2.67 -13.52 27.23
C GLN A 294 3.57 -14.73 27.56
N ALA A 295 3.43 -15.84 26.84
CA ALA A 295 4.31 -16.99 27.03
C ALA A 295 5.78 -16.63 26.70
N ILE A 296 6.04 -15.88 25.61
CA ILE A 296 7.39 -15.47 25.23
C ILE A 296 8.04 -14.65 26.32
N ILE A 297 7.36 -13.64 26.87
CA ILE A 297 7.96 -12.82 27.95
C ILE A 297 8.18 -13.63 29.24
N THR A 298 7.32 -14.59 29.54
CA THR A 298 7.52 -15.48 30.69
C THR A 298 8.77 -16.34 30.52
N TYR A 299 9.00 -16.88 29.32
CA TYR A 299 10.25 -17.60 29.00
C TYR A 299 11.48 -16.67 28.99
N LEU A 300 11.30 -15.43 28.55
CA LEU A 300 12.38 -14.42 28.50
C LEU A 300 12.83 -14.05 29.92
N PHE A 301 11.93 -13.82 30.87
CA PHE A 301 12.30 -13.60 32.27
C PHE A 301 13.01 -14.81 32.87
N ALA A 302 12.48 -16.03 32.65
CA ALA A 302 13.15 -17.26 33.11
C ALA A 302 14.56 -17.44 32.48
N TYR A 303 14.77 -16.96 31.27
CA TYR A 303 16.05 -16.95 30.59
C TYR A 303 17.03 -15.98 31.30
N TYR A 304 16.61 -14.76 31.63
CA TYR A 304 17.42 -13.77 32.34
C TYR A 304 17.69 -14.17 33.79
N GLU A 305 16.72 -14.74 34.50
CA GLU A 305 16.90 -15.25 35.88
C GLU A 305 17.95 -16.37 35.96
N LYS A 306 18.19 -17.10 34.90
CA LYS A 306 19.26 -18.10 34.80
C LYS A 306 20.64 -17.49 34.48
N GLY A 307 20.74 -16.16 34.36
CA GLY A 307 21.97 -15.44 34.12
C GLY A 307 22.45 -15.41 32.68
N HIS A 308 21.54 -15.60 31.71
CA HIS A 308 21.90 -15.47 30.30
C HIS A 308 21.87 -14.02 29.84
N ASP A 309 22.81 -13.66 28.99
CA ASP A 309 22.90 -12.33 28.38
C ASP A 309 21.75 -12.07 27.36
N PRO A 310 21.37 -10.80 27.14
CA PRO A 310 20.39 -10.41 26.13
C PRO A 310 20.87 -10.70 24.71
N ASP A 311 20.51 -11.87 24.17
CA ASP A 311 20.79 -12.30 22.80
C ASP A 311 19.56 -12.98 22.21
N PRO A 312 18.91 -12.35 21.20
CA PRO A 312 17.73 -12.91 20.54
C PRO A 312 17.96 -14.28 19.92
N SER A 313 19.18 -14.56 19.40
CA SER A 313 19.52 -15.83 18.77
C SER A 313 19.69 -16.94 19.80
N ALA A 314 20.33 -16.65 20.91
CA ALA A 314 20.47 -17.58 22.04
C ALA A 314 19.10 -17.86 22.69
N PHE A 315 18.27 -16.82 22.88
CA PHE A 315 16.91 -16.97 23.38
C PHE A 315 16.02 -17.81 22.44
N LEU A 316 16.14 -17.63 21.12
CA LEU A 316 15.41 -18.46 20.15
C LEU A 316 15.77 -19.94 20.31
N ASN A 317 17.03 -20.26 20.58
CA ASN A 317 17.47 -21.64 20.82
C ASN A 317 17.00 -22.19 22.17
N TYR A 318 16.86 -21.33 23.19
CA TYR A 318 16.37 -21.70 24.52
C TYR A 318 14.90 -22.11 24.52
N LEU A 319 14.07 -21.53 23.63
CA LEU A 319 12.68 -21.93 23.51
C LEU A 319 12.54 -23.37 22.98
N HIS A 320 11.64 -24.15 23.56
CA HIS A 320 11.36 -25.54 23.09
C HIS A 320 10.15 -25.62 22.15
N ASP A 321 9.20 -24.69 22.27
CA ASP A 321 7.99 -24.64 21.46
C ASP A 321 8.24 -24.05 20.07
N ASN A 322 8.00 -24.83 19.04
CA ASN A 322 8.16 -24.41 17.64
C ASN A 322 7.22 -23.27 17.22
N LYS A 323 6.05 -23.12 17.88
CA LYS A 323 5.11 -22.03 17.62
C LYS A 323 5.67 -20.71 18.14
N LEU A 324 6.20 -20.71 19.37
CA LEU A 324 6.84 -19.54 19.97
C LEU A 324 8.12 -19.16 19.21
N LYS A 325 8.95 -20.12 18.81
CA LYS A 325 10.13 -19.87 17.95
C LYS A 325 9.77 -19.12 16.67
N ARG A 326 8.68 -19.49 16.00
CA ARG A 326 8.21 -18.78 14.79
C ARG A 326 7.77 -17.37 15.08
N VAL A 327 7.11 -17.13 16.22
CA VAL A 327 6.70 -15.79 16.63
C VAL A 327 7.91 -14.92 16.93
N VAL A 328 8.88 -15.42 17.69
CA VAL A 328 10.15 -14.73 18.02
C VAL A 328 10.94 -14.41 16.75
N ALA A 329 11.13 -15.38 15.85
CA ALA A 329 11.83 -15.16 14.58
C ALA A 329 11.12 -14.07 13.71
N ASN A 330 9.80 -14.04 13.70
CA ASN A 330 9.03 -13.01 12.99
C ASN A 330 9.13 -11.62 13.67
N ILE A 331 9.35 -11.56 14.98
CA ILE A 331 9.57 -10.30 15.72
C ILE A 331 10.98 -9.80 15.43
N GLU A 332 11.98 -10.69 15.44
CA GLU A 332 13.37 -10.39 15.13
C GLU A 332 13.58 -9.76 13.75
N MET A 333 12.80 -10.21 12.76
CA MET A 333 12.83 -9.66 11.39
C MET A 333 12.15 -8.30 11.24
N MET A 334 11.66 -7.69 12.32
CA MET A 334 11.01 -6.37 12.22
C MET A 334 12.08 -5.27 11.99
N PRO A 335 11.85 -4.36 11.02
CA PRO A 335 12.76 -3.24 10.78
C PRO A 335 12.54 -2.15 11.84
N LEU A 336 13.09 -2.33 13.03
CA LEU A 336 13.04 -1.40 14.17
C LEU A 336 14.45 -0.88 14.48
N ASN A 337 14.50 0.31 15.11
CA ASN A 337 15.74 0.80 15.69
C ASN A 337 16.14 -0.06 16.89
N GLU A 338 17.42 -0.15 17.20
CA GLU A 338 17.91 -0.93 18.35
C GLU A 338 17.56 -0.25 19.67
N GLU A 339 17.58 1.08 19.72
CA GLU A 339 17.23 1.86 20.90
C GLU A 339 15.76 2.23 20.94
N ILE A 340 15.19 2.23 22.13
CA ILE A 340 13.82 2.66 22.40
C ILE A 340 13.82 3.79 23.45
N SER A 341 13.04 4.85 23.21
CA SER A 341 12.89 5.92 24.20
C SER A 341 11.85 5.56 25.26
N ASP A 342 12.01 6.13 26.45
CA ASP A 342 11.05 5.94 27.57
C ASP A 342 9.63 6.39 27.19
N GLN A 343 9.52 7.41 26.35
CA GLN A 343 8.25 7.89 25.86
C GLN A 343 7.57 6.86 24.95
N GLU A 344 8.31 6.27 24.00
CA GLU A 344 7.78 5.22 23.12
C GLU A 344 7.36 3.99 23.91
N LEU A 345 8.16 3.58 24.91
CA LEU A 345 7.84 2.46 25.77
C LEU A 345 6.54 2.71 26.56
N SER A 346 6.39 3.91 27.13
CA SER A 346 5.17 4.34 27.80
C SER A 346 3.95 4.31 26.88
N ASP A 347 4.10 4.74 25.63
CA ASP A 347 3.02 4.76 24.66
C ASP A 347 2.60 3.34 24.23
N TYR A 348 3.54 2.40 24.09
CA TYR A 348 3.21 1.00 23.82
C TYR A 348 2.47 0.35 24.99
N ILE A 349 2.90 0.60 26.24
CA ILE A 349 2.22 0.09 27.43
C ILE A 349 0.79 0.65 27.54
N LYS A 350 0.60 1.96 27.29
CA LYS A 350 -0.75 2.54 27.24
C LYS A 350 -1.65 1.84 26.23
N GLN A 351 -1.14 1.51 25.04
CA GLN A 351 -1.92 0.79 24.03
C GLN A 351 -2.36 -0.60 24.51
N VAL A 352 -1.49 -1.33 25.22
CA VAL A 352 -1.79 -2.66 25.77
C VAL A 352 -2.83 -2.54 26.88
N LEU A 353 -2.65 -1.64 27.84
CA LEU A 353 -3.55 -1.44 28.97
C LEU A 353 -4.92 -0.88 28.55
N ASN A 354 -4.95 0.03 27.59
CA ASN A 354 -6.21 0.58 27.06
C ASN A 354 -7.06 -0.50 26.39
N TYR A 355 -6.43 -1.43 25.67
CA TYR A 355 -7.16 -2.55 25.09
C TYR A 355 -7.79 -3.46 26.15
N GLN A 356 -7.09 -3.74 27.24
CA GLN A 356 -7.65 -4.50 28.37
C GLN A 356 -8.84 -3.78 29.01
N LYS A 357 -8.73 -2.46 29.18
CA LYS A 357 -9.86 -1.65 29.69
C LYS A 357 -11.05 -1.71 28.72
N MET A 358 -10.81 -1.64 27.42
CA MET A 358 -11.87 -1.79 26.42
C MET A 358 -12.57 -3.16 26.48
N LEU A 359 -11.82 -4.24 26.70
CA LEU A 359 -12.40 -5.58 26.87
C LEU A 359 -13.28 -5.63 28.11
N LYS A 360 -12.80 -5.12 29.26
CA LYS A 360 -13.60 -5.04 30.50
C LYS A 360 -14.88 -4.22 30.33
N ILE A 361 -14.80 -3.10 29.61
CA ILE A 361 -16.00 -2.30 29.30
C ILE A 361 -16.98 -3.10 28.44
N LYS A 362 -16.52 -3.86 27.47
CA LYS A 362 -17.37 -4.69 26.60
C LYS A 362 -18.07 -5.81 27.39
N GLU A 363 -17.35 -6.45 28.28
CA GLU A 363 -17.91 -7.46 29.20
C GLU A 363 -18.99 -6.85 30.12
N LYS A 364 -18.68 -5.70 30.76
CA LYS A 364 -19.62 -4.98 31.60
C LYS A 364 -20.86 -4.50 30.82
N MET A 365 -20.71 -4.08 29.57
CA MET A 365 -21.86 -3.75 28.72
C MET A 365 -22.75 -4.97 28.43
N ALA A 366 -22.15 -6.16 28.29
CA ALA A 366 -22.91 -7.40 28.10
C ALA A 366 -23.66 -7.79 29.40
N GLU A 367 -23.01 -7.67 30.57
CA GLU A 367 -23.63 -7.89 31.88
C GLU A 367 -24.79 -6.90 32.13
N GLN A 368 -24.61 -5.62 31.78
CA GLN A 368 -25.68 -4.61 31.91
C GLN A 368 -26.91 -5.00 31.07
N LYS A 369 -26.71 -5.37 29.79
CA LYS A 369 -27.81 -5.82 28.92
C LYS A 369 -28.52 -7.06 29.46
N GLN A 370 -27.79 -7.96 30.10
CA GLN A 370 -28.38 -9.13 30.73
C GLN A 370 -29.23 -8.77 31.95
N ALA A 371 -28.75 -7.86 32.84
CA ALA A 371 -29.51 -7.35 33.96
C ALA A 371 -30.80 -6.61 33.53
N GLU A 372 -30.71 -5.79 32.46
CA GLU A 372 -31.88 -5.13 31.86
C GLU A 372 -32.92 -6.13 31.33
N ARG A 373 -32.49 -7.23 30.69
CA ARG A 373 -33.41 -8.30 30.23
C ARG A 373 -34.08 -9.06 31.39
N GLN A 374 -33.44 -9.09 32.56
CA GLN A 374 -33.96 -9.71 33.78
C GLN A 374 -34.80 -8.74 34.61
N ASN A 375 -35.02 -7.49 34.13
CA ASN A 375 -35.70 -6.40 34.83
C ASN A 375 -35.01 -6.00 36.16
N ASP A 376 -33.73 -6.30 36.35
CA ASP A 376 -32.92 -5.87 37.49
C ASP A 376 -32.27 -4.50 37.19
N PHE A 377 -33.09 -3.45 37.31
CA PHE A 377 -32.68 -2.09 36.99
C PHE A 377 -31.67 -1.52 37.98
N LEU A 378 -31.66 -1.97 39.24
CA LEU A 378 -30.69 -1.53 40.23
C LEU A 378 -29.29 -2.04 39.89
N ARG A 379 -29.19 -3.30 39.55
CA ARG A 379 -27.94 -3.90 39.10
C ARG A 379 -27.46 -3.29 37.78
N ALA A 380 -28.35 -3.06 36.82
CA ALA A 380 -28.02 -2.42 35.55
C ALA A 380 -27.45 -1.00 35.76
N ALA A 381 -28.03 -0.20 36.67
CA ALA A 381 -27.56 1.14 37.02
C ALA A 381 -26.17 1.13 37.69
N ALA A 382 -25.92 0.17 38.59
CA ALA A 382 -24.61 0.01 39.23
C ALA A 382 -23.53 -0.31 38.18
N ILE A 383 -23.79 -1.24 37.24
CA ILE A 383 -22.87 -1.60 36.16
C ILE A 383 -22.65 -0.41 35.23
N ALA A 384 -23.68 0.37 34.90
CA ALA A 384 -23.55 1.57 34.10
C ALA A 384 -22.57 2.59 34.73
N THR A 385 -22.63 2.75 36.06
CA THR A 385 -21.71 3.62 36.78
C THR A 385 -20.27 3.14 36.70
N GLU A 386 -20.02 1.83 36.82
CA GLU A 386 -18.70 1.22 36.66
C GLU A 386 -18.17 1.44 35.23
N ILE A 387 -19.00 1.29 34.18
CA ILE A 387 -18.64 1.55 32.81
C ILE A 387 -18.20 3.01 32.60
N ILE A 388 -18.93 3.97 33.21
CA ILE A 388 -18.59 5.39 33.14
C ILE A 388 -17.22 5.66 33.78
N GLN A 389 -16.95 5.05 34.94
CA GLN A 389 -15.66 5.18 35.63
C GLN A 389 -14.52 4.61 34.76
N LEU A 390 -14.68 3.42 34.18
CA LEU A 390 -13.68 2.80 33.29
C LEU A 390 -13.41 3.65 32.06
N ARG A 391 -14.43 4.28 31.46
CA ARG A 391 -14.27 5.19 30.32
C ARG A 391 -13.51 6.48 30.64
N LYS A 392 -13.59 6.98 31.84
CA LYS A 392 -12.85 8.18 32.26
C LYS A 392 -11.34 7.93 32.41
N THR A 393 -10.92 6.67 32.50
CA THR A 393 -9.50 6.27 32.66
C THR A 393 -8.88 5.76 31.36
N LEU A 394 -9.60 5.76 30.26
CA LEU A 394 -9.12 5.47 28.89
C LEU A 394 -8.48 6.71 28.28
#